data_812e437e686be4d6ad1a79916c714260
#
_entry.id   812e437e686be4d6ad1a79916c714260
#
_cell.length_a   1.000
_cell.length_b   1.000
_cell.length_c   1.000
_cell.angle_alpha   90.00
_cell.angle_beta   90.00
_cell.angle_gamma   90.00
#
_symmetry.space_group_name_H-M   'P 1'
#
loop_
_entity.id
_entity.type
_entity.pdbx_description
1 polymer ?
#
loop_
_entity_poly.entity_id
_entity_poly.type
_entity_poly.pdbx_seq_one_letter_code
_entity_poly.pdbx_strand_id
1 'polypeptide(L)'
;MLEKIRYRLVYNRQNKLNRQGTALVQIEAYLNQRKVYFKTNVYLKPECWSKDGVQVINHPQSNELNAMLYEKILELQAIELSYWKRGLESNLSTLKEAVKKGIKPVVSFLKFAIQTIENSDRKPGTKDNMLGTVATLKEFRNVIEFTDINYTFLKEFDAFLRNKGLKVNTVGKHMRILRTLVNEAINEGYILQEAYPFRKFKIKKEKKEHNFLMPADLEKLENLELPDRKNNSRHILDAFLFCCYCGLRFSDFKQLTYKNLITIDGKEWLVLNSIKTGVKLNIPLYLLFNGKALGIMRKYDSIEQLAALGCNSDTNRTLQKLGRMARISKKFTYHTSRHTCATLLVHQGVPITTVQKLLGHTSVKTTEIYSEVFDETIIKDLTRANQKYSKRRNVKQNQIKSQKSPEKYLRQ
;
A
#
# COMPACT_ATOMS: atom_id res chain seq x y z
N MET A 1 -30.05 -31.09 -22.36
CA MET A 1 -28.71 -31.70 -22.28
C MET A 1 -27.71 -30.71 -22.83
N LEU A 2 -26.70 -30.32 -22.08
CA LEU A 2 -25.67 -29.42 -22.59
C LEU A 2 -24.83 -30.16 -23.63
N GLU A 3 -24.79 -29.66 -24.86
CA GLU A 3 -24.03 -30.24 -25.94
C GLU A 3 -22.54 -29.95 -25.73
N LYS A 4 -21.71 -31.00 -25.68
CA LYS A 4 -20.27 -30.92 -25.43
C LYS A 4 -19.51 -30.73 -26.74
N ILE A 5 -18.57 -29.78 -26.74
CA ILE A 5 -17.65 -29.59 -27.87
C ILE A 5 -16.72 -30.81 -27.99
N ARG A 6 -16.55 -31.33 -29.23
CA ARG A 6 -15.60 -32.41 -29.51
C ARG A 6 -14.32 -31.84 -30.05
N TYR A 7 -13.19 -32.29 -29.53
CA TYR A 7 -11.85 -31.85 -29.92
C TYR A 7 -11.08 -32.99 -30.56
N ARG A 8 -10.38 -32.71 -31.67
CA ARG A 8 -9.44 -33.66 -32.29
C ARG A 8 -8.26 -32.93 -32.90
N LEU A 9 -7.13 -33.61 -33.03
CA LEU A 9 -5.97 -33.15 -33.77
C LEU A 9 -6.18 -33.33 -35.26
N VAL A 10 -5.75 -32.35 -36.07
CA VAL A 10 -5.82 -32.38 -37.53
C VAL A 10 -4.48 -31.89 -38.05
N TYR A 11 -3.79 -32.77 -38.78
CA TYR A 11 -2.54 -32.46 -39.46
C TYR A 11 -2.80 -32.03 -40.91
N ASN A 12 -2.03 -31.06 -41.40
CA ASN A 12 -2.03 -30.62 -42.79
C ASN A 12 -3.42 -30.40 -43.42
N ARG A 13 -4.31 -29.71 -42.72
CA ARG A 13 -5.68 -29.46 -43.16
C ARG A 13 -5.83 -28.91 -44.58
N GLN A 14 -4.82 -28.13 -45.03
CA GLN A 14 -4.85 -27.46 -46.30
C GLN A 14 -4.20 -28.29 -47.42
N ASN A 15 -3.75 -29.49 -47.16
CA ASN A 15 -2.99 -30.37 -48.05
C ASN A 15 -1.80 -29.67 -48.71
N LYS A 16 -1.13 -28.75 -47.98
CA LYS A 16 -0.03 -27.97 -48.49
C LYS A 16 1.11 -27.93 -47.46
N LEU A 17 2.30 -28.30 -47.91
CA LEU A 17 3.52 -28.18 -47.09
C LEU A 17 4.13 -26.79 -47.27
N ASN A 18 4.79 -26.30 -46.24
CA ASN A 18 5.57 -25.08 -46.29
C ASN A 18 6.93 -25.30 -47.03
N ARG A 19 7.75 -24.25 -47.15
CA ARG A 19 9.07 -24.32 -47.82
C ARG A 19 10.05 -25.32 -47.18
N GLN A 20 9.81 -25.70 -45.93
CA GLN A 20 10.63 -26.64 -45.19
C GLN A 20 10.09 -28.08 -45.24
N GLY A 21 9.08 -28.35 -46.04
CA GLY A 21 8.44 -29.66 -46.19
C GLY A 21 7.60 -30.06 -44.95
N THR A 22 7.17 -29.12 -44.15
CA THR A 22 6.36 -29.37 -42.94
C THR A 22 4.97 -28.76 -43.04
N ALA A 23 4.02 -29.31 -42.28
CA ALA A 23 2.66 -28.77 -42.16
C ALA A 23 2.26 -28.59 -40.69
N LEU A 24 1.32 -27.67 -40.47
CA LEU A 24 0.84 -27.31 -39.14
C LEU A 24 -0.14 -28.38 -38.60
N VAL A 25 0.05 -28.77 -37.35
CA VAL A 25 -0.97 -29.47 -36.56
C VAL A 25 -1.95 -28.44 -35.98
N GLN A 26 -3.25 -28.69 -36.11
CA GLN A 26 -4.31 -27.83 -35.57
C GLN A 26 -5.22 -28.67 -34.66
N ILE A 27 -5.93 -28.00 -33.73
CA ILE A 27 -7.00 -28.60 -33.00
C ILE A 27 -8.32 -28.21 -33.63
N GLU A 28 -9.09 -29.17 -34.11
CA GLU A 28 -10.46 -28.98 -34.58
C GLU A 28 -11.39 -29.06 -33.37
N ALA A 29 -12.20 -28.03 -33.14
CA ALA A 29 -13.34 -28.03 -32.21
C ALA A 29 -14.64 -28.13 -33.03
N TYR A 30 -15.48 -29.12 -32.77
CA TYR A 30 -16.71 -29.42 -33.46
C TYR A 30 -17.92 -29.34 -32.53
N LEU A 31 -18.95 -28.61 -32.95
CA LEU A 31 -20.23 -28.51 -32.29
C LEU A 31 -21.32 -28.18 -33.33
N ASN A 32 -22.46 -28.88 -33.27
CA ASN A 32 -23.64 -28.58 -34.11
C ASN A 32 -23.32 -28.35 -35.57
N GLN A 33 -22.64 -29.33 -36.21
CA GLN A 33 -22.22 -29.29 -37.62
C GLN A 33 -21.27 -28.15 -38.02
N ARG A 34 -20.82 -27.35 -37.04
CA ARG A 34 -19.84 -26.28 -37.26
C ARG A 34 -18.47 -26.68 -36.72
N LYS A 35 -17.43 -26.13 -37.35
CA LYS A 35 -16.04 -26.40 -36.98
C LYS A 35 -15.24 -25.10 -36.84
N VAL A 36 -14.37 -25.09 -35.83
CA VAL A 36 -13.38 -24.03 -35.61
C VAL A 36 -12.01 -24.68 -35.40
N TYR A 37 -10.96 -24.05 -35.91
CA TYR A 37 -9.60 -24.57 -35.83
C TYR A 37 -8.70 -23.65 -35.03
N PHE A 38 -7.95 -24.24 -34.10
CA PHE A 38 -6.98 -23.55 -33.26
C PHE A 38 -5.56 -23.95 -33.67
N LYS A 39 -4.66 -22.98 -33.81
CA LYS A 39 -3.25 -23.21 -34.16
C LYS A 39 -2.50 -23.75 -32.92
N THR A 40 -1.67 -24.79 -33.14
CA THR A 40 -0.81 -25.34 -32.09
C THR A 40 0.61 -24.80 -32.11
N ASN A 41 1.01 -24.19 -33.25
CA ASN A 41 2.38 -23.81 -33.60
C ASN A 41 3.35 -25.02 -33.76
N VAL A 42 2.82 -26.23 -33.83
CA VAL A 42 3.60 -27.46 -34.08
C VAL A 42 3.56 -27.74 -35.58
N TYR A 43 4.73 -27.75 -36.20
CA TYR A 43 4.92 -28.07 -37.60
C TYR A 43 5.68 -29.38 -37.74
N LEU A 44 5.17 -30.30 -38.50
CA LEU A 44 5.72 -31.64 -38.67
C LEU A 44 5.88 -32.02 -40.15
N LYS A 45 6.85 -32.91 -40.44
CA LYS A 45 6.93 -33.59 -41.70
C LYS A 45 5.85 -34.68 -41.80
N PRO A 46 5.36 -35.05 -43.00
CA PRO A 46 4.33 -36.07 -43.19
C PRO A 46 4.65 -37.41 -42.49
N GLU A 47 5.91 -37.83 -42.49
CA GLU A 47 6.40 -39.06 -41.87
C GLU A 47 6.35 -39.06 -40.33
N CYS A 48 6.23 -37.87 -39.74
CA CYS A 48 6.13 -37.72 -38.27
C CYS A 48 4.69 -37.70 -37.78
N TRP A 49 3.71 -37.94 -38.62
CA TRP A 49 2.31 -38.00 -38.23
C TRP A 49 1.75 -39.40 -38.40
N SER A 50 1.03 -39.90 -37.41
CA SER A 50 0.48 -41.25 -37.42
C SER A 50 -0.59 -41.47 -38.51
N LYS A 51 -0.68 -42.67 -39.10
CA LYS A 51 -1.67 -43.00 -40.14
C LYS A 51 -3.12 -42.90 -39.66
N ASP A 52 -3.34 -43.15 -38.37
CA ASP A 52 -4.64 -42.98 -37.69
C ASP A 52 -4.99 -41.50 -37.43
N GLY A 53 -4.05 -40.61 -37.69
CA GLY A 53 -4.26 -39.14 -37.56
C GLY A 53 -4.35 -38.62 -36.13
N VAL A 54 -3.84 -39.36 -35.12
CA VAL A 54 -4.09 -39.05 -33.72
C VAL A 54 -2.87 -38.49 -32.98
N GLN A 55 -1.62 -38.82 -33.41
CA GLN A 55 -0.42 -38.51 -32.66
C GLN A 55 0.83 -38.30 -33.51
N VAL A 56 1.84 -37.67 -32.88
CA VAL A 56 3.17 -37.51 -33.44
C VAL A 56 3.95 -38.81 -33.25
N ILE A 57 4.55 -39.29 -34.35
CA ILE A 57 5.43 -40.47 -34.38
C ILE A 57 6.74 -40.12 -35.10
N ASN A 58 7.74 -40.97 -35.01
CA ASN A 58 9.02 -40.83 -35.76
C ASN A 58 9.72 -39.46 -35.59
N HIS A 59 9.49 -38.76 -34.48
CA HIS A 59 10.15 -37.52 -34.16
C HIS A 59 10.96 -37.69 -32.86
N PRO A 60 12.20 -37.14 -32.73
CA PRO A 60 13.02 -37.28 -31.53
C PRO A 60 12.31 -36.84 -30.24
N GLN A 61 11.43 -35.86 -30.32
CA GLN A 61 10.64 -35.27 -29.22
C GLN A 61 9.14 -35.62 -29.35
N SER A 62 8.81 -36.82 -29.85
CA SER A 62 7.41 -37.20 -30.07
C SER A 62 6.56 -37.17 -28.80
N ASN A 63 7.13 -37.61 -27.71
CA ASN A 63 6.42 -37.64 -26.38
C ASN A 63 6.11 -36.24 -25.88
N GLU A 64 7.07 -35.34 -25.92
CA GLU A 64 6.93 -33.95 -25.49
C GLU A 64 5.94 -33.20 -26.39
N LEU A 65 6.01 -33.41 -27.71
CA LEU A 65 5.08 -32.80 -28.66
C LEU A 65 3.65 -33.31 -28.47
N ASN A 66 3.47 -34.60 -28.25
CA ASN A 66 2.17 -35.18 -27.93
C ASN A 66 1.62 -34.61 -26.60
N ALA A 67 2.44 -34.56 -25.54
CA ALA A 67 2.05 -33.97 -24.26
C ALA A 67 1.60 -32.50 -24.44
N MET A 68 2.35 -31.69 -25.17
CA MET A 68 2.02 -30.28 -25.47
C MET A 68 0.72 -30.12 -26.28
N LEU A 69 0.45 -31.02 -27.23
CA LEU A 69 -0.79 -31.01 -28.01
C LEU A 69 -2.00 -31.38 -27.16
N TYR A 70 -1.85 -32.37 -26.30
CA TYR A 70 -2.91 -32.75 -25.33
C TYR A 70 -3.16 -31.67 -24.29
N GLU A 71 -2.11 -31.02 -23.78
CA GLU A 71 -2.23 -29.89 -22.84
C GLU A 71 -3.06 -28.75 -23.46
N LYS A 72 -2.85 -28.44 -24.73
CA LYS A 72 -3.67 -27.44 -25.45
C LYS A 72 -5.14 -27.85 -25.60
N ILE A 73 -5.43 -29.13 -25.80
CA ILE A 73 -6.82 -29.63 -25.79
C ILE A 73 -7.44 -29.48 -24.39
N LEU A 74 -6.69 -29.81 -23.34
CA LEU A 74 -7.14 -29.63 -21.95
C LEU A 74 -7.41 -28.16 -21.62
N GLU A 75 -6.59 -27.23 -22.12
CA GLU A 75 -6.82 -25.78 -22.00
C GLU A 75 -8.17 -25.36 -22.60
N LEU A 76 -8.48 -25.84 -23.82
CA LEU A 76 -9.75 -25.54 -24.48
C LEU A 76 -10.95 -26.12 -23.71
N GLN A 77 -10.82 -27.36 -23.23
CA GLN A 77 -11.84 -28.01 -22.39
C GLN A 77 -12.04 -27.29 -21.06
N ALA A 78 -10.97 -26.79 -20.45
CA ALA A 78 -11.04 -26.02 -19.21
C ALA A 78 -11.77 -24.68 -19.41
N ILE A 79 -11.57 -24.02 -20.58
CA ILE A 79 -12.32 -22.81 -20.97
C ILE A 79 -13.83 -23.18 -21.08
N GLU A 80 -14.18 -24.23 -21.83
CA GLU A 80 -15.56 -24.71 -21.99
C GLU A 80 -16.21 -24.98 -20.63
N LEU A 81 -15.53 -25.73 -19.75
CA LEU A 81 -15.98 -26.02 -18.40
C LEU A 81 -16.21 -24.75 -17.57
N SER A 82 -15.37 -23.74 -17.75
CA SER A 82 -15.51 -22.43 -17.07
C SER A 82 -16.81 -21.71 -17.45
N TYR A 83 -17.24 -21.80 -18.70
CA TYR A 83 -18.52 -21.26 -19.16
C TYR A 83 -19.68 -22.01 -18.54
N TRP A 84 -19.65 -23.35 -18.51
CA TRP A 84 -20.70 -24.16 -17.88
C TRP A 84 -20.84 -23.88 -16.38
N LYS A 85 -19.73 -23.79 -15.65
CA LYS A 85 -19.74 -23.42 -14.23
C LYS A 85 -20.37 -22.04 -13.95
N ARG A 86 -20.34 -21.15 -14.92
CA ARG A 86 -20.97 -19.81 -14.86
C ARG A 86 -22.43 -19.80 -15.30
N GLY A 87 -23.01 -20.95 -15.66
CA GLY A 87 -24.35 -21.03 -16.24
C GLY A 87 -24.47 -20.38 -17.62
N LEU A 88 -23.33 -20.18 -18.32
CA LEU A 88 -23.28 -19.61 -19.67
C LEU A 88 -23.21 -20.73 -20.69
N GLU A 89 -23.88 -20.56 -21.83
CA GLU A 89 -23.73 -21.48 -22.96
C GLU A 89 -22.34 -21.36 -23.57
N SER A 90 -21.64 -22.48 -23.67
CA SER A 90 -20.40 -22.58 -24.40
C SER A 90 -20.67 -22.92 -25.86
N ASN A 91 -20.28 -22.04 -26.77
CA ASN A 91 -20.35 -22.28 -28.22
C ASN A 91 -18.99 -22.01 -28.86
N LEU A 92 -18.83 -22.40 -30.16
CA LEU A 92 -17.56 -22.25 -30.87
C LEU A 92 -17.10 -20.79 -31.01
N SER A 93 -18.01 -19.82 -31.06
CA SER A 93 -17.67 -18.40 -31.15
C SER A 93 -17.16 -17.88 -29.83
N THR A 94 -17.80 -18.21 -28.71
CA THR A 94 -17.35 -17.82 -27.37
C THR A 94 -15.99 -18.44 -27.04
N LEU A 95 -15.78 -19.72 -27.41
CA LEU A 95 -14.49 -20.40 -27.24
C LEU A 95 -13.38 -19.71 -28.08
N LYS A 96 -13.68 -19.35 -29.35
CA LYS A 96 -12.71 -18.64 -30.21
C LYS A 96 -12.35 -17.27 -29.68
N GLU A 97 -13.32 -16.52 -29.16
CA GLU A 97 -13.05 -15.22 -28.53
C GLU A 97 -12.24 -15.36 -27.26
N ALA A 98 -12.55 -16.35 -26.42
CA ALA A 98 -11.82 -16.62 -25.19
C ALA A 98 -10.35 -16.91 -25.48
N VAL A 99 -10.06 -17.78 -26.46
CA VAL A 99 -8.68 -18.07 -26.89
C VAL A 99 -8.01 -16.83 -27.49
N LYS A 100 -8.73 -16.03 -28.31
CA LYS A 100 -8.21 -14.79 -28.90
C LYS A 100 -7.88 -13.74 -27.83
N LYS A 101 -8.66 -13.67 -26.76
CA LYS A 101 -8.45 -12.79 -25.59
C LYS A 101 -7.40 -13.34 -24.62
N GLY A 102 -6.81 -14.52 -24.90
CA GLY A 102 -5.80 -15.13 -24.03
C GLY A 102 -6.35 -15.54 -22.67
N ILE A 103 -7.66 -15.89 -22.60
CA ILE A 103 -8.26 -16.38 -21.35
C ILE A 103 -7.56 -17.67 -20.96
N LYS A 104 -6.74 -17.59 -19.91
CA LYS A 104 -6.01 -18.74 -19.35
C LYS A 104 -6.98 -19.71 -18.67
N PRO A 105 -6.68 -21.03 -18.66
CA PRO A 105 -7.50 -22.00 -17.93
C PRO A 105 -7.64 -21.62 -16.47
N VAL A 106 -8.76 -21.97 -15.87
CA VAL A 106 -9.18 -21.57 -14.51
C VAL A 106 -8.13 -21.98 -13.48
N VAL A 107 -7.21 -21.08 -13.21
CA VAL A 107 -6.40 -21.12 -12.00
C VAL A 107 -7.33 -20.72 -10.86
N SER A 108 -7.29 -21.42 -9.71
CA SER A 108 -8.10 -20.98 -8.54
C SER A 108 -7.78 -19.53 -8.21
N PHE A 109 -8.75 -18.78 -7.72
CA PHE A 109 -8.55 -17.37 -7.34
C PHE A 109 -7.37 -17.18 -6.38
N LEU A 110 -7.12 -18.15 -5.48
CA LEU A 110 -5.97 -18.08 -4.56
C LEU A 110 -4.63 -18.15 -5.29
N LYS A 111 -4.49 -19.06 -6.29
CA LYS A 111 -3.26 -19.12 -7.11
C LYS A 111 -3.07 -17.85 -7.94
N PHE A 112 -4.13 -17.39 -8.57
CA PHE A 112 -4.13 -16.11 -9.30
C PHE A 112 -3.68 -14.96 -8.40
N ALA A 113 -4.25 -14.85 -7.19
CA ALA A 113 -3.92 -13.80 -6.25
C ALA A 113 -2.44 -13.80 -5.85
N ILE A 114 -1.87 -14.99 -5.57
CA ILE A 114 -0.45 -15.14 -5.26
C ILE A 114 0.41 -14.67 -6.44
N GLN A 115 0.16 -15.18 -7.64
CA GLN A 115 0.93 -14.83 -8.84
C GLN A 115 0.85 -13.33 -9.16
N THR A 116 -0.34 -12.73 -9.06
CA THR A 116 -0.55 -11.29 -9.26
C THR A 116 0.25 -10.45 -8.25
N ILE A 117 0.30 -10.88 -6.99
CA ILE A 117 1.07 -10.18 -5.95
C ILE A 117 2.57 -10.32 -6.22
N GLU A 118 3.06 -11.52 -6.47
CA GLU A 118 4.48 -11.82 -6.68
C GLU A 118 5.05 -11.10 -7.90
N ASN A 119 4.30 -11.08 -9.00
CA ASN A 119 4.70 -10.43 -10.26
C ASN A 119 4.51 -8.90 -10.27
N SER A 120 3.94 -8.31 -9.20
CA SER A 120 3.71 -6.86 -9.16
C SER A 120 4.97 -6.09 -8.75
N ASP A 121 5.09 -4.82 -9.18
CA ASP A 121 6.16 -3.89 -8.77
C ASP A 121 5.98 -3.30 -7.37
N ARG A 122 5.12 -3.91 -6.53
CA ARG A 122 4.83 -3.42 -5.19
C ARG A 122 6.01 -3.63 -4.25
N LYS A 123 6.19 -2.69 -3.31
CA LYS A 123 7.24 -2.80 -2.27
C LYS A 123 7.07 -4.10 -1.46
N PRO A 124 8.17 -4.75 -1.00
CA PRO A 124 8.11 -6.03 -0.27
C PRO A 124 7.08 -6.06 0.87
N GLY A 125 7.10 -5.09 1.78
CA GLY A 125 6.14 -5.03 2.89
C GLY A 125 4.67 -4.84 2.46
N THR A 126 4.40 -4.37 1.22
CA THR A 126 3.05 -4.35 0.65
C THR A 126 2.67 -5.74 0.17
N LYS A 127 3.58 -6.45 -0.51
CA LYS A 127 3.40 -7.85 -0.93
C LYS A 127 3.11 -8.75 0.28
N ASP A 128 3.90 -8.65 1.35
CA ASP A 128 3.71 -9.41 2.59
C ASP A 128 2.31 -9.19 3.20
N ASN A 129 1.87 -7.93 3.25
CA ASN A 129 0.53 -7.60 3.74
C ASN A 129 -0.59 -8.20 2.86
N MET A 130 -0.39 -8.23 1.54
CA MET A 130 -1.35 -8.81 0.60
C MET A 130 -1.35 -10.33 0.71
N LEU A 131 -0.18 -10.98 0.75
CA LEU A 131 -0.05 -12.42 0.96
C LEU A 131 -0.66 -12.88 2.30
N GLY A 132 -0.50 -12.09 3.37
CA GLY A 132 -1.18 -12.32 4.65
C GLY A 132 -2.71 -12.32 4.52
N THR A 133 -3.27 -11.50 3.61
CA THR A 133 -4.72 -11.56 3.32
C THR A 133 -5.09 -12.79 2.51
N VAL A 134 -4.26 -13.22 1.56
CA VAL A 134 -4.50 -14.47 0.80
C VAL A 134 -4.44 -15.69 1.72
N ALA A 135 -3.50 -15.72 2.66
CA ALA A 135 -3.46 -16.77 3.69
C ALA A 135 -4.75 -16.81 4.53
N THR A 136 -5.27 -15.64 4.93
CA THR A 136 -6.54 -15.53 5.66
C THR A 136 -7.75 -15.96 4.80
N LEU A 137 -7.74 -15.68 3.49
CA LEU A 137 -8.74 -16.19 2.55
C LEU A 137 -8.69 -17.72 2.43
N LYS A 138 -7.48 -18.30 2.41
CA LYS A 138 -7.27 -19.75 2.40
C LYS A 138 -7.79 -20.42 3.68
N GLU A 139 -7.62 -19.79 4.84
CA GLU A 139 -8.22 -20.25 6.10
C GLU A 139 -9.75 -20.21 6.07
N PHE A 140 -10.33 -19.19 5.44
CA PHE A 140 -11.78 -19.08 5.28
C PHE A 140 -12.35 -20.15 4.36
N ARG A 141 -11.70 -20.37 3.19
CA ARG A 141 -12.03 -21.46 2.24
C ARG A 141 -10.78 -21.92 1.53
N ASN A 142 -10.51 -23.25 1.59
CA ASN A 142 -9.32 -23.83 0.95
C ASN A 142 -9.32 -23.70 -0.58
N VAL A 143 -10.49 -23.72 -1.20
CA VAL A 143 -10.68 -23.55 -2.65
C VAL A 143 -11.64 -22.38 -2.85
N ILE A 144 -11.23 -21.41 -3.62
CA ILE A 144 -12.02 -20.24 -4.02
C ILE A 144 -11.92 -20.12 -5.53
N GLU A 145 -13.04 -20.31 -6.20
CA GLU A 145 -13.17 -20.09 -7.64
C GLU A 145 -13.56 -18.61 -7.90
N PHE A 146 -13.30 -18.10 -9.10
CA PHE A 146 -13.71 -16.72 -9.45
C PHE A 146 -15.22 -16.51 -9.37
N THR A 147 -16.00 -17.57 -9.64
CA THR A 147 -17.48 -17.58 -9.57
C THR A 147 -18.02 -17.50 -8.13
N ASP A 148 -17.23 -17.93 -7.15
CA ASP A 148 -17.62 -17.87 -5.74
C ASP A 148 -17.63 -16.43 -5.22
N ILE A 149 -16.82 -15.54 -5.84
CA ILE A 149 -16.60 -14.17 -5.35
C ILE A 149 -17.77 -13.27 -5.75
N ASN A 150 -18.84 -13.40 -5.01
CA ASN A 150 -20.08 -12.59 -5.14
C ASN A 150 -20.33 -11.78 -3.86
N TYR A 151 -21.45 -11.05 -3.82
CA TYR A 151 -21.83 -10.24 -2.67
C TYR A 151 -21.99 -11.05 -1.37
N THR A 152 -22.54 -12.26 -1.46
CA THR A 152 -22.72 -13.19 -0.32
C THR A 152 -21.37 -13.61 0.23
N PHE A 153 -20.43 -14.00 -0.63
CA PHE A 153 -19.06 -14.31 -0.24
C PHE A 153 -18.39 -13.17 0.54
N LEU A 154 -18.55 -11.91 0.10
CA LEU A 154 -17.99 -10.76 0.82
C LEU A 154 -18.58 -10.61 2.22
N LYS A 155 -19.90 -10.84 2.37
CA LYS A 155 -20.56 -10.81 3.69
C LYS A 155 -20.05 -11.92 4.61
N GLU A 156 -19.94 -13.13 4.10
CA GLU A 156 -19.45 -14.28 4.85
C GLU A 156 -17.99 -14.10 5.26
N PHE A 157 -17.16 -13.58 4.38
CA PHE A 157 -15.76 -13.31 4.71
C PHE A 157 -15.63 -12.15 5.73
N ASP A 158 -16.43 -11.07 5.63
CA ASP A 158 -16.50 -10.02 6.66
C ASP A 158 -16.91 -10.58 8.02
N ALA A 159 -17.93 -11.44 8.05
CA ALA A 159 -18.39 -12.12 9.27
C ALA A 159 -17.29 -13.05 9.86
N PHE A 160 -16.63 -13.84 9.02
CA PHE A 160 -15.52 -14.70 9.44
C PHE A 160 -14.39 -13.87 10.09
N LEU A 161 -13.99 -12.75 9.48
CA LEU A 161 -12.95 -11.88 10.03
C LEU A 161 -13.36 -11.29 11.38
N ARG A 162 -14.65 -10.91 11.54
CA ARG A 162 -15.17 -10.38 12.83
C ARG A 162 -15.22 -11.47 13.89
N ASN A 163 -15.65 -12.68 13.55
CA ASN A 163 -15.69 -13.81 14.46
C ASN A 163 -14.28 -14.21 14.95
N LYS A 164 -13.22 -13.93 14.15
CA LYS A 164 -11.81 -14.01 14.60
C LYS A 164 -11.41 -12.90 15.58
N GLY A 165 -12.30 -12.01 15.98
CA GLY A 165 -12.01 -10.90 16.89
C GLY A 165 -11.23 -9.75 16.24
N LEU A 166 -11.14 -9.66 14.91
CA LEU A 166 -10.40 -8.58 14.25
C LEU A 166 -11.12 -7.24 14.35
N LYS A 167 -10.37 -6.18 14.64
CA LYS A 167 -10.88 -4.80 14.70
C LYS A 167 -11.38 -4.34 13.32
N VAL A 168 -12.39 -3.46 13.29
CA VAL A 168 -13.05 -2.95 12.08
C VAL A 168 -12.05 -2.47 11.01
N ASN A 169 -11.02 -1.74 11.41
CA ASN A 169 -10.02 -1.25 10.47
C ASN A 169 -9.11 -2.36 9.90
N THR A 170 -8.90 -3.46 10.64
CA THR A 170 -8.18 -4.65 10.17
C THR A 170 -9.04 -5.43 9.18
N VAL A 171 -10.33 -5.65 9.49
CA VAL A 171 -11.31 -6.21 8.55
C VAL A 171 -11.33 -5.38 7.28
N GLY A 172 -11.46 -4.05 7.39
CA GLY A 172 -11.44 -3.14 6.27
C GLY A 172 -10.13 -3.20 5.45
N LYS A 173 -8.99 -3.52 6.06
CA LYS A 173 -7.72 -3.74 5.34
C LYS A 173 -7.82 -5.00 4.46
N HIS A 174 -8.26 -6.13 5.00
CA HIS A 174 -8.43 -7.38 4.24
C HIS A 174 -9.43 -7.18 3.07
N MET A 175 -10.56 -6.52 3.33
CA MET A 175 -11.56 -6.25 2.30
C MET A 175 -11.03 -5.33 1.18
N ARG A 176 -10.20 -4.34 1.48
CA ARG A 176 -9.55 -3.49 0.46
C ARG A 176 -8.55 -4.27 -0.39
N ILE A 177 -7.79 -5.17 0.21
CA ILE A 177 -6.85 -6.02 -0.51
C ILE A 177 -7.61 -6.98 -1.43
N LEU A 178 -8.66 -7.64 -0.92
CA LEU A 178 -9.54 -8.50 -1.73
C LEU A 178 -10.13 -7.71 -2.91
N ARG A 179 -10.61 -6.48 -2.68
CA ARG A 179 -11.13 -5.60 -3.74
C ARG A 179 -10.07 -5.32 -4.82
N THR A 180 -8.83 -5.08 -4.42
CA THR A 180 -7.73 -4.87 -5.37
C THR A 180 -7.51 -6.11 -6.23
N LEU A 181 -7.47 -7.30 -5.63
CA LEU A 181 -7.29 -8.56 -6.36
C LEU A 181 -8.48 -8.89 -7.27
N VAL A 182 -9.71 -8.57 -6.85
CA VAL A 182 -10.90 -8.71 -7.70
C VAL A 182 -10.86 -7.76 -8.89
N ASN A 183 -10.40 -6.52 -8.70
CA ASN A 183 -10.23 -5.58 -9.82
C ASN A 183 -9.18 -6.09 -10.82
N GLU A 184 -8.07 -6.65 -10.36
CA GLU A 184 -7.07 -7.27 -11.26
C GLU A 184 -7.69 -8.47 -11.99
N ALA A 185 -8.51 -9.30 -11.31
CA ALA A 185 -9.21 -10.41 -11.96
C ALA A 185 -10.21 -9.95 -13.02
N ILE A 186 -10.82 -8.78 -12.84
CA ILE A 186 -11.68 -8.16 -13.87
C ILE A 186 -10.84 -7.66 -15.04
N ASN A 187 -9.73 -6.95 -14.77
CA ASN A 187 -8.84 -6.43 -15.80
C ASN A 187 -8.25 -7.56 -16.68
N GLU A 188 -7.96 -8.72 -16.08
CA GLU A 188 -7.49 -9.91 -16.79
C GLU A 188 -8.62 -10.78 -17.37
N GLY A 189 -9.90 -10.39 -17.23
CA GLY A 189 -11.04 -11.08 -17.82
C GLY A 189 -11.52 -12.35 -17.09
N TYR A 190 -11.01 -12.64 -15.89
CA TYR A 190 -11.48 -13.78 -15.07
C TYR A 190 -12.85 -13.54 -14.43
N ILE A 191 -13.20 -12.29 -14.15
CA ILE A 191 -14.50 -11.86 -13.61
C ILE A 191 -15.08 -10.81 -14.58
N LEU A 192 -16.36 -10.93 -14.90
CA LEU A 192 -17.04 -9.92 -15.72
C LEU A 192 -17.29 -8.65 -14.90
N GLN A 193 -17.19 -7.49 -15.54
CA GLN A 193 -17.44 -6.18 -14.91
C GLN A 193 -18.83 -6.07 -14.28
N GLU A 194 -19.85 -6.70 -14.92
CA GLU A 194 -21.22 -6.75 -14.44
C GLU A 194 -21.35 -7.52 -13.12
N ALA A 195 -20.48 -8.53 -12.91
CA ALA A 195 -20.44 -9.37 -11.72
C ALA A 195 -19.63 -8.77 -10.56
N TYR A 196 -19.19 -7.48 -10.68
CA TYR A 196 -18.38 -6.83 -9.66
C TYR A 196 -19.05 -6.82 -8.27
N PRO A 197 -18.53 -7.60 -7.28
CA PRO A 197 -19.24 -7.82 -6.03
C PRO A 197 -19.21 -6.62 -5.08
N PHE A 198 -18.24 -5.73 -5.21
CA PHE A 198 -18.08 -4.55 -4.34
C PHE A 198 -18.99 -3.38 -4.72
N ARG A 199 -19.83 -3.47 -5.77
CA ARG A 199 -20.74 -2.39 -6.17
C ARG A 199 -21.63 -1.94 -5.02
N LYS A 200 -22.20 -2.88 -4.27
CA LYS A 200 -23.09 -2.63 -3.12
C LYS A 200 -22.42 -2.84 -1.77
N PHE A 201 -21.21 -3.40 -1.73
CA PHE A 201 -20.50 -3.71 -0.48
C PHE A 201 -19.72 -2.50 0.01
N LYS A 202 -20.12 -1.92 1.16
CA LYS A 202 -19.43 -0.79 1.78
C LYS A 202 -18.41 -1.30 2.82
N ILE A 203 -17.13 -1.05 2.59
CA ILE A 203 -16.07 -1.38 3.55
C ILE A 203 -16.15 -0.42 4.73
N LYS A 204 -16.43 -0.94 5.92
CA LYS A 204 -16.53 -0.14 7.15
C LYS A 204 -15.14 0.40 7.55
N LYS A 205 -15.14 1.60 8.11
CA LYS A 205 -13.94 2.26 8.65
C LYS A 205 -14.34 2.99 9.94
N GLU A 206 -13.52 2.83 10.97
CA GLU A 206 -13.59 3.59 12.22
C GLU A 206 -12.51 4.65 12.25
N LYS A 207 -12.84 5.82 12.77
CA LYS A 207 -11.85 6.87 13.07
C LYS A 207 -10.94 6.34 14.18
N LYS A 208 -9.64 6.37 13.95
CA LYS A 208 -8.66 5.98 14.95
C LYS A 208 -8.14 7.23 15.64
N GLU A 209 -8.24 7.28 16.95
CA GLU A 209 -7.55 8.29 17.74
C GLU A 209 -6.04 8.10 17.63
N HIS A 210 -5.34 9.19 17.45
CA HIS A 210 -3.88 9.20 17.35
C HIS A 210 -3.29 9.56 18.72
N ASN A 211 -2.62 8.61 19.35
CA ASN A 211 -1.91 8.87 20.59
C ASN A 211 -0.71 9.80 20.34
N PHE A 212 -0.60 10.82 21.15
CA PHE A 212 0.55 11.73 21.22
C PHE A 212 0.87 12.00 22.69
N LEU A 213 2.09 12.46 22.93
CA LEU A 213 2.56 12.81 24.26
C LEU A 213 2.40 14.31 24.51
N MET A 214 1.96 14.64 25.70
CA MET A 214 1.89 16.04 26.14
C MET A 214 3.28 16.53 26.54
N PRO A 215 3.53 17.86 26.60
CA PRO A 215 4.80 18.40 27.09
C PRO A 215 5.25 17.81 28.42
N ALA A 216 4.33 17.66 29.39
CA ALA A 216 4.62 17.06 30.68
C ALA A 216 5.03 15.57 30.58
N ASP A 217 4.50 14.81 29.61
CA ASP A 217 4.93 13.43 29.38
C ASP A 217 6.35 13.38 28.81
N LEU A 218 6.70 14.33 27.89
CA LEU A 218 8.05 14.46 27.36
C LEU A 218 9.05 14.81 28.45
N GLU A 219 8.71 15.73 29.34
CA GLU A 219 9.56 16.12 30.45
C GLU A 219 9.83 14.94 31.41
N LYS A 220 8.82 14.11 31.72
CA LYS A 220 9.03 12.87 32.47
C LYS A 220 9.98 11.90 31.75
N LEU A 221 9.96 11.81 30.44
CA LEU A 221 10.87 10.96 29.67
C LEU A 221 12.27 11.56 29.60
N GLU A 222 12.42 12.87 29.45
CA GLU A 222 13.70 13.58 29.44
C GLU A 222 14.45 13.41 30.78
N ASN A 223 13.72 13.52 31.87
CA ASN A 223 14.25 13.43 33.25
C ASN A 223 14.26 11.98 33.79
N LEU A 224 13.93 10.98 32.97
CA LEU A 224 13.89 9.60 33.43
C LEU A 224 15.28 9.09 33.74
N GLU A 225 15.54 8.80 35.01
CA GLU A 225 16.75 8.14 35.44
C GLU A 225 16.70 6.65 35.06
N LEU A 226 17.74 6.17 34.41
CA LEU A 226 17.89 4.78 34.02
C LEU A 226 19.14 4.21 34.66
N PRO A 227 19.07 3.00 35.24
CA PRO A 227 20.24 2.33 35.81
C PRO A 227 21.31 2.14 34.75
N ASP A 228 22.59 2.31 35.08
CA ASP A 228 23.75 2.27 34.19
C ASP A 228 23.84 0.99 33.32
N ARG A 229 23.30 -0.12 33.84
CA ARG A 229 23.24 -1.40 33.10
C ARG A 229 22.27 -1.41 31.90
N LYS A 230 21.53 -0.31 31.63
CA LYS A 230 20.51 -0.25 30.58
C LYS A 230 20.87 0.69 29.41
N ASN A 231 22.13 0.74 29.01
CA ASN A 231 22.61 1.60 27.90
C ASN A 231 21.72 1.53 26.65
N ASN A 232 21.24 0.34 26.27
CA ASN A 232 20.31 0.20 25.14
C ASN A 232 18.96 0.90 25.37
N SER A 233 18.46 0.95 26.61
CA SER A 233 17.19 1.63 26.92
C SER A 233 17.35 3.14 26.85
N ARG A 234 18.48 3.69 27.29
CA ARG A 234 18.80 5.13 27.15
C ARG A 234 18.90 5.51 25.68
N HIS A 235 19.63 4.72 24.89
CA HIS A 235 19.77 4.95 23.46
C HIS A 235 18.39 4.97 22.73
N ILE A 236 17.52 3.99 23.02
CA ILE A 236 16.16 3.94 22.43
C ILE A 236 15.34 5.15 22.88
N LEU A 237 15.47 5.59 24.12
CA LEU A 237 14.78 6.78 24.63
C LEU A 237 15.25 8.04 23.93
N ASP A 238 16.56 8.25 23.81
CA ASP A 238 17.13 9.41 23.15
C ASP A 238 16.75 9.44 21.65
N ALA A 239 16.78 8.30 20.95
CA ALA A 239 16.32 8.18 19.58
C ALA A 239 14.82 8.50 19.42
N PHE A 240 13.99 8.07 20.36
CA PHE A 240 12.56 8.38 20.39
C PHE A 240 12.32 9.88 20.63
N LEU A 241 12.99 10.48 21.61
CA LEU A 241 12.90 11.90 21.93
C LEU A 241 13.42 12.77 20.76
N PHE A 242 14.53 12.38 20.13
CA PHE A 242 14.98 13.02 18.90
C PHE A 242 13.87 13.08 17.85
N CYS A 243 13.16 11.97 17.63
CA CYS A 243 12.05 11.93 16.68
C CYS A 243 10.81 12.68 17.17
N CYS A 244 10.60 12.85 18.49
CA CYS A 244 9.59 13.75 19.02
C CYS A 244 9.86 15.22 18.65
N TYR A 245 11.13 15.59 18.44
CA TYR A 245 11.55 16.95 18.14
C TYR A 245 11.86 17.21 16.67
N CYS A 246 11.96 16.18 15.81
CA CYS A 246 12.18 16.36 14.37
C CYS A 246 11.09 15.73 13.47
N GLY A 247 10.22 14.90 14.03
CA GLY A 247 9.06 14.33 13.33
C GLY A 247 9.39 13.21 12.33
N LEU A 248 10.58 12.61 12.33
CA LEU A 248 10.96 11.54 11.41
C LEU A 248 10.15 10.26 11.63
N ARG A 249 9.96 9.49 10.55
CA ARG A 249 9.48 8.11 10.65
C ARG A 249 10.61 7.19 11.12
N PHE A 250 10.28 6.08 11.77
CA PHE A 250 11.25 5.07 12.20
C PHE A 250 12.18 4.62 11.06
N SER A 251 11.63 4.35 9.88
CA SER A 251 12.40 3.94 8.71
C SER A 251 13.35 5.02 8.22
N ASP A 252 12.89 6.29 8.21
CA ASP A 252 13.70 7.41 7.76
C ASP A 252 14.82 7.72 8.77
N PHE A 253 14.51 7.64 10.07
CA PHE A 253 15.48 7.83 11.15
C PHE A 253 16.58 6.76 11.14
N LYS A 254 16.20 5.49 11.02
CA LYS A 254 17.15 4.36 11.07
C LYS A 254 18.21 4.37 9.94
N GLN A 255 17.96 5.10 8.87
CA GLN A 255 18.88 5.21 7.73
C GLN A 255 19.63 6.53 7.69
N LEU A 256 19.60 7.31 8.77
CA LEU A 256 20.36 8.55 8.84
C LEU A 256 21.87 8.29 8.81
N THR A 257 22.55 9.12 8.06
CA THR A 257 24.00 9.18 7.96
C THR A 257 24.49 10.62 8.06
N TYR A 258 25.77 10.85 8.27
CA TYR A 258 26.38 12.17 8.27
C TYR A 258 26.05 12.99 7.01
N LYS A 259 25.83 12.33 5.85
CA LYS A 259 25.44 12.97 4.59
C LYS A 259 24.07 13.68 4.66
N ASN A 260 23.26 13.32 5.64
CA ASN A 260 21.96 13.94 5.85
C ASN A 260 22.05 15.22 6.70
N LEU A 261 23.17 15.46 7.38
CA LEU A 261 23.43 16.66 8.14
C LEU A 261 24.13 17.68 7.24
N ILE A 262 23.50 18.82 7.05
CA ILE A 262 24.00 19.92 6.21
C ILE A 262 24.04 21.19 7.04
N THR A 263 25.17 21.91 6.97
CA THR A 263 25.29 23.25 7.58
C THR A 263 24.97 24.30 6.53
N ILE A 264 23.95 25.12 6.81
CA ILE A 264 23.56 26.28 5.98
C ILE A 264 23.63 27.50 6.88
N ASP A 265 24.43 28.50 6.50
CA ASP A 265 24.65 29.72 7.29
C ASP A 265 25.04 29.44 8.75
N GLY A 266 25.91 28.45 8.98
CA GLY A 266 26.36 28.03 10.30
C GLY A 266 25.32 27.31 11.14
N LYS A 267 24.16 26.93 10.54
CA LYS A 267 23.04 26.29 11.22
C LYS A 267 22.81 24.87 10.66
N GLU A 268 22.51 23.92 11.56
CA GLU A 268 22.39 22.51 11.22
C GLU A 268 20.98 22.16 10.73
N TRP A 269 20.94 21.58 9.54
CA TRP A 269 19.75 21.09 8.86
C TRP A 269 19.85 19.58 8.66
N LEU A 270 18.72 18.92 8.75
CA LEU A 270 18.60 17.52 8.34
C LEU A 270 17.88 17.45 7.01
N VAL A 271 18.58 16.92 6.00
CA VAL A 271 18.08 16.85 4.62
C VAL A 271 18.11 15.39 4.14
N LEU A 272 16.95 14.85 3.75
CA LEU A 272 16.81 13.49 3.29
C LEU A 272 15.57 13.30 2.41
N ASN A 273 15.53 12.21 1.66
CA ASN A 273 14.32 11.77 0.95
C ASN A 273 13.62 10.70 1.78
N SER A 274 12.34 10.90 2.08
CA SER A 274 11.56 9.92 2.85
C SER A 274 11.41 8.60 2.07
N ILE A 275 11.79 7.48 2.67
CA ILE A 275 11.74 6.14 2.08
C ILE A 275 10.34 5.76 1.63
N LYS A 276 9.34 6.13 2.43
CA LYS A 276 7.96 5.75 2.17
C LYS A 276 7.32 6.54 1.03
N THR A 277 7.61 7.85 0.95
CA THR A 277 6.91 8.78 0.06
C THR A 277 7.79 9.36 -1.05
N GLY A 278 9.12 9.22 -0.95
CA GLY A 278 10.08 9.86 -1.87
C GLY A 278 10.19 11.38 -1.70
N VAL A 279 9.41 11.98 -0.80
CA VAL A 279 9.38 13.44 -0.59
C VAL A 279 10.67 13.88 0.08
N LYS A 280 11.30 14.93 -0.46
CA LYS A 280 12.46 15.58 0.15
C LYS A 280 12.04 16.32 1.43
N LEU A 281 12.73 16.04 2.53
CA LEU A 281 12.57 16.67 3.82
C LEU A 281 13.73 17.62 4.06
N ASN A 282 13.44 18.85 4.46
CA ASN A 282 14.41 19.84 4.92
C ASN A 282 13.99 20.28 6.33
N ILE A 283 14.69 19.80 7.34
CA ILE A 283 14.32 19.98 8.74
C ILE A 283 15.36 20.84 9.44
N PRO A 284 15.02 22.10 9.83
CA PRO A 284 15.93 22.98 10.56
C PRO A 284 16.04 22.56 12.01
N LEU A 285 17.00 21.66 12.34
CA LEU A 285 17.13 21.09 13.67
C LEU A 285 17.38 22.15 14.76
N TYR A 286 18.10 23.21 14.43
CA TYR A 286 18.42 24.30 15.34
C TYR A 286 17.19 25.10 15.78
N LEU A 287 16.13 25.12 14.96
CA LEU A 287 14.94 25.95 15.20
C LEU A 287 13.81 25.17 15.89
N LEU A 288 13.67 23.89 15.55
CA LEU A 288 12.60 23.06 16.08
C LEU A 288 12.80 22.80 17.60
N PHE A 289 11.78 23.17 18.37
CA PHE A 289 11.78 22.97 19.83
C PHE A 289 13.06 23.50 20.49
N ASN A 290 13.54 24.68 20.08
CA ASN A 290 14.78 25.32 20.58
C ASN A 290 16.01 24.40 20.45
N GLY A 291 16.10 23.62 19.39
CA GLY A 291 17.26 22.77 19.11
C GLY A 291 17.37 21.52 20.01
N LYS A 292 16.28 21.09 20.70
CA LYS A 292 16.34 19.91 21.56
C LYS A 292 16.84 18.66 20.84
N ALA A 293 16.49 18.45 19.55
CA ALA A 293 17.01 17.35 18.76
C ALA A 293 18.55 17.42 18.63
N LEU A 294 19.12 18.58 18.39
CA LEU A 294 20.58 18.77 18.36
C LEU A 294 21.24 18.45 19.69
N GLY A 295 20.64 18.89 20.80
CA GLY A 295 21.13 18.57 22.13
C GLY A 295 21.21 17.07 22.40
N ILE A 296 20.23 16.30 21.91
CA ILE A 296 20.24 14.84 22.00
C ILE A 296 21.32 14.26 21.08
N MET A 297 21.41 14.72 19.83
CA MET A 297 22.40 14.21 18.87
C MET A 297 23.83 14.38 19.38
N ARG A 298 24.15 15.50 20.01
CA ARG A 298 25.49 15.82 20.55
C ARG A 298 25.94 14.93 21.72
N LYS A 299 25.05 14.06 22.24
CA LYS A 299 25.44 13.03 23.23
C LYS A 299 26.11 11.81 22.58
N TYR A 300 26.10 11.74 21.26
CA TYR A 300 26.60 10.61 20.48
C TYR A 300 27.73 11.08 19.56
N ASP A 301 28.67 10.18 19.28
CA ASP A 301 29.83 10.48 18.43
C ASP A 301 29.41 10.76 16.98
N SER A 302 28.28 10.16 16.53
CA SER A 302 27.73 10.39 15.20
C SER A 302 26.22 10.18 15.18
N ILE A 303 25.56 10.71 14.14
CA ILE A 303 24.14 10.50 13.93
C ILE A 303 23.81 9.03 13.61
N GLU A 304 24.75 8.31 12.98
CA GLU A 304 24.64 6.87 12.71
C GLU A 304 24.56 6.09 14.02
N GLN A 305 25.38 6.45 15.00
CA GLN A 305 25.35 5.83 16.32
C GLN A 305 23.98 6.05 16.99
N LEU A 306 23.44 7.27 16.96
CA LEU A 306 22.11 7.56 17.46
C LEU A 306 21.00 6.81 16.69
N ALA A 307 21.17 6.63 15.38
CA ALA A 307 20.20 5.97 14.49
C ALA A 307 20.30 4.42 14.52
N ALA A 308 21.31 3.84 15.17
CA ALA A 308 21.57 2.39 15.20
C ALA A 308 20.57 1.63 16.10
N LEU A 309 19.30 1.65 15.70
CA LEU A 309 18.22 0.94 16.40
C LEU A 309 18.03 -0.49 15.85
N GLY A 310 17.59 -1.40 16.72
CA GLY A 310 17.15 -2.73 16.35
C GLY A 310 15.87 -2.73 15.50
N CYS A 311 15.09 -3.82 15.55
CA CYS A 311 13.81 -3.86 14.85
C CYS A 311 12.75 -2.98 15.55
N ASN A 312 11.75 -2.55 14.78
CA ASN A 312 10.68 -1.68 15.30
C ASN A 312 9.88 -2.33 16.45
N SER A 313 9.70 -3.65 16.39
CA SER A 313 8.95 -4.39 17.43
C SER A 313 9.66 -4.37 18.78
N ASP A 314 10.98 -4.61 18.79
CA ASP A 314 11.77 -4.61 20.02
C ASP A 314 11.93 -3.19 20.59
N THR A 315 12.15 -2.21 19.71
CA THR A 315 12.15 -0.78 20.06
C THR A 315 10.83 -0.40 20.74
N ASN A 316 9.69 -0.78 20.17
CA ASN A 316 8.38 -0.50 20.76
C ASN A 316 8.17 -1.22 22.11
N ARG A 317 8.66 -2.46 22.27
CA ARG A 317 8.60 -3.20 23.52
C ARG A 317 9.38 -2.47 24.63
N THR A 318 10.56 -1.94 24.30
CA THR A 318 11.36 -1.13 25.24
C THR A 318 10.68 0.19 25.56
N LEU A 319 10.12 0.90 24.59
CA LEU A 319 9.36 2.13 24.79
C LEU A 319 8.17 1.93 25.74
N GLN A 320 7.45 0.79 25.66
CA GLN A 320 6.37 0.47 26.59
C GLN A 320 6.88 0.29 28.04
N LYS A 321 8.10 -0.26 28.21
CA LYS A 321 8.73 -0.38 29.54
C LYS A 321 9.12 1.00 30.08
N LEU A 322 9.74 1.83 29.24
CA LEU A 322 10.14 3.20 29.59
C LEU A 322 8.94 4.08 29.98
N GLY A 323 7.84 3.97 29.21
CA GLY A 323 6.60 4.69 29.52
C GLY A 323 6.01 4.33 30.88
N ARG A 324 6.05 3.04 31.27
CA ARG A 324 5.63 2.60 32.61
C ARG A 324 6.56 3.14 33.71
N MET A 325 7.88 3.14 33.47
CA MET A 325 8.85 3.71 34.43
C MET A 325 8.63 5.21 34.61
N ALA A 326 8.33 5.94 33.54
CA ALA A 326 8.01 7.37 33.59
C ALA A 326 6.58 7.66 34.06
N ARG A 327 5.80 6.65 34.49
CA ARG A 327 4.41 6.79 34.95
C ARG A 327 3.51 7.47 33.91
N ILE A 328 3.70 7.14 32.64
CA ILE A 328 2.84 7.60 31.54
C ILE A 328 1.74 6.56 31.32
N SER A 329 0.49 6.96 31.50
CA SER A 329 -0.69 6.07 31.38
C SER A 329 -0.98 5.66 29.94
N LYS A 330 -0.67 6.52 28.97
CA LYS A 330 -0.92 6.28 27.54
C LYS A 330 0.08 5.28 26.97
N LYS A 331 -0.42 4.26 26.27
CA LYS A 331 0.46 3.39 25.46
C LYS A 331 0.93 4.16 24.23
N PHE A 332 2.21 4.21 23.99
CA PHE A 332 2.78 4.86 22.83
C PHE A 332 3.80 3.95 22.12
N THR A 333 4.01 4.18 20.85
CA THR A 333 4.95 3.46 19.99
C THR A 333 5.93 4.45 19.38
N TYR A 334 6.96 3.97 18.70
CA TYR A 334 7.90 4.86 18.02
C TYR A 334 7.20 5.85 17.07
N HIS A 335 6.13 5.40 16.40
CA HIS A 335 5.35 6.28 15.50
C HIS A 335 4.63 7.42 16.27
N THR A 336 4.39 7.25 17.56
CA THR A 336 3.83 8.29 18.41
C THR A 336 4.74 9.51 18.50
N SER A 337 6.09 9.36 18.37
CA SER A 337 7.01 10.49 18.34
C SER A 337 6.66 11.49 17.24
N ARG A 338 6.34 10.99 16.06
CA ARG A 338 5.95 11.83 14.92
C ARG A 338 4.58 12.48 15.11
N HIS A 339 3.62 11.78 15.71
CA HIS A 339 2.34 12.38 16.10
C HIS A 339 2.54 13.48 17.12
N THR A 340 3.40 13.24 18.11
CA THR A 340 3.78 14.23 19.14
C THR A 340 4.39 15.48 18.51
N CYS A 341 5.40 15.32 17.65
CA CYS A 341 6.01 16.45 16.93
C CYS A 341 4.96 17.29 16.18
N ALA A 342 4.12 16.62 15.39
CA ALA A 342 3.09 17.28 14.61
C ALA A 342 2.10 18.06 15.46
N THR A 343 1.56 17.40 16.50
CA THR A 343 0.57 18.01 17.41
C THR A 343 1.15 19.19 18.17
N LEU A 344 2.38 19.07 18.69
CA LEU A 344 3.03 20.16 19.40
C LEU A 344 3.33 21.37 18.50
N LEU A 345 3.76 21.15 17.24
CA LEU A 345 3.97 22.23 16.28
C LEU A 345 2.67 22.97 15.94
N VAL A 346 1.58 22.21 15.70
CA VAL A 346 0.26 22.83 15.49
C VAL A 346 -0.19 23.61 16.71
N HIS A 347 -0.01 23.07 17.93
CA HIS A 347 -0.33 23.75 19.19
C HIS A 347 0.50 25.02 19.40
N GLN A 348 1.74 25.07 18.92
CA GLN A 348 2.60 26.26 18.92
C GLN A 348 2.18 27.30 17.87
N GLY A 349 1.17 27.01 17.05
CA GLY A 349 0.66 27.91 16.00
C GLY A 349 1.45 27.84 14.70
N VAL A 350 2.24 26.78 14.46
CA VAL A 350 2.89 26.54 13.19
C VAL A 350 1.81 26.19 12.15
N PRO A 351 1.76 26.86 11.00
CA PRO A 351 0.76 26.57 9.97
C PRO A 351 0.77 25.11 9.53
N ILE A 352 -0.40 24.52 9.36
CA ILE A 352 -0.57 23.11 9.02
C ILE A 352 0.15 22.71 7.72
N THR A 353 0.24 23.62 6.77
CA THR A 353 0.99 23.44 5.51
C THR A 353 2.50 23.37 5.73
N THR A 354 3.02 24.09 6.73
CA THR A 354 4.43 24.00 7.16
C THR A 354 4.69 22.69 7.85
N VAL A 355 3.81 22.27 8.77
CA VAL A 355 3.89 20.96 9.43
C VAL A 355 3.79 19.82 8.39
N GLN A 356 2.92 19.93 7.39
CA GLN A 356 2.83 18.98 6.29
C GLN A 356 4.18 18.81 5.57
N LYS A 357 4.83 19.93 5.22
CA LYS A 357 6.14 19.92 4.52
C LYS A 357 7.24 19.32 5.40
N LEU A 358 7.33 19.73 6.67
CA LEU A 358 8.30 19.18 7.63
C LEU A 358 8.16 17.67 7.79
N LEU A 359 6.93 17.19 7.84
CA LEU A 359 6.64 15.76 7.95
C LEU A 359 6.73 15.01 6.61
N GLY A 360 6.74 15.65 5.45
CA GLY A 360 6.71 15.00 4.15
C GLY A 360 5.41 14.23 3.90
N HIS A 361 4.27 14.82 4.24
CA HIS A 361 2.97 14.29 3.86
C HIS A 361 2.61 14.75 2.45
N THR A 362 2.22 13.83 1.59
CA THR A 362 1.81 14.13 0.21
C THR A 362 0.44 14.83 0.13
N SER A 363 -0.36 14.77 1.21
CA SER A 363 -1.67 15.40 1.29
C SER A 363 -1.85 16.12 2.62
N VAL A 364 -2.41 17.34 2.59
CA VAL A 364 -2.77 18.12 3.79
C VAL A 364 -3.75 17.34 4.67
N LYS A 365 -4.68 16.62 4.07
CA LYS A 365 -5.67 15.78 4.78
C LYS A 365 -5.03 14.81 5.78
N THR A 366 -3.79 14.36 5.52
CA THR A 366 -3.05 13.50 6.46
C THR A 366 -2.56 14.29 7.68
N THR A 367 -2.42 15.62 7.57
CA THR A 367 -1.93 16.50 8.63
C THR A 367 -3.10 17.13 9.40
N GLU A 368 -4.27 17.24 8.79
CA GLU A 368 -5.50 17.78 9.40
C GLU A 368 -5.92 17.03 10.67
N ILE A 369 -5.55 15.75 10.79
CA ILE A 369 -5.81 14.96 12.01
C ILE A 369 -5.19 15.57 13.29
N TYR A 370 -4.22 16.46 13.16
CA TYR A 370 -3.56 17.14 14.27
C TYR A 370 -4.22 18.48 14.63
N SER A 371 -5.09 19.01 13.77
CA SER A 371 -5.80 20.27 14.01
C SER A 371 -7.04 20.12 14.90
N GLU A 372 -7.57 18.91 15.04
CA GLU A 372 -8.81 18.65 15.81
C GLU A 372 -8.61 18.62 17.34
N VAL A 373 -7.41 18.89 17.84
CA VAL A 373 -7.00 18.38 19.15
C VAL A 373 -7.27 19.34 20.32
N PHE A 374 -7.46 20.67 20.11
CA PHE A 374 -7.55 21.57 21.26
C PHE A 374 -8.51 22.76 21.08
N ASP A 375 -9.51 22.86 21.96
CA ASP A 375 -10.29 24.07 22.16
C ASP A 375 -9.41 25.24 22.62
N GLU A 376 -8.31 24.97 23.35
CA GLU A 376 -7.30 25.96 23.73
C GLU A 376 -6.61 26.61 22.52
N THR A 377 -6.48 25.91 21.38
CA THR A 377 -5.92 26.48 20.15
C THR A 377 -6.84 27.52 19.57
N ILE A 378 -8.16 27.31 19.63
CA ILE A 378 -9.16 28.29 19.19
C ILE A 378 -9.04 29.58 20.01
N ILE A 379 -8.95 29.44 21.34
CA ILE A 379 -8.80 30.58 22.25
C ILE A 379 -7.51 31.33 21.95
N LYS A 380 -6.37 30.62 21.79
CA LYS A 380 -5.08 31.25 21.45
C LYS A 380 -5.11 31.98 20.11
N ASP A 381 -5.66 31.36 19.09
CA ASP A 381 -5.70 31.93 17.73
C ASP A 381 -6.61 33.16 17.68
N LEU A 382 -7.78 33.10 18.31
CA LEU A 382 -8.68 34.25 18.43
C LEU A 382 -8.05 35.36 19.27
N THR A 383 -7.37 35.03 20.35
CA THR A 383 -6.64 36.03 21.18
C THR A 383 -5.53 36.73 20.38
N ARG A 384 -4.73 35.96 19.62
CA ARG A 384 -3.70 36.51 18.73
C ARG A 384 -4.30 37.39 17.60
N ALA A 385 -5.40 36.96 17.00
CA ALA A 385 -6.10 37.72 15.98
C ALA A 385 -6.60 39.05 16.56
N ASN A 386 -7.22 39.05 17.73
CA ASN A 386 -7.70 40.24 18.41
C ASN A 386 -6.56 41.20 18.80
N GLN A 387 -5.44 40.69 19.28
CA GLN A 387 -4.24 41.50 19.57
C GLN A 387 -3.68 42.19 18.32
N LYS A 388 -3.59 41.45 17.19
CA LYS A 388 -3.17 42.03 15.90
C LYS A 388 -4.15 43.10 15.40
N TYR A 389 -5.45 42.86 15.55
CA TYR A 389 -6.48 43.83 15.17
C TYR A 389 -6.39 45.09 16.01
N SER A 390 -6.24 44.95 17.34
CA SER A 390 -6.10 46.12 18.26
C SER A 390 -4.83 46.93 17.98
N LYS A 391 -3.68 46.27 17.72
CA LYS A 391 -2.44 46.96 17.32
C LYS A 391 -2.59 47.76 16.01
N ARG A 392 -3.24 47.16 14.99
CA ARG A 392 -3.51 47.85 13.71
C ARG A 392 -4.43 49.06 13.88
N ARG A 393 -5.43 48.96 14.76
CA ARG A 393 -6.35 50.04 15.05
C ARG A 393 -5.67 51.19 15.76
N ASN A 394 -4.80 50.91 16.74
CA ASN A 394 -4.01 51.93 17.46
C ASN A 394 -3.00 52.66 16.54
N VAL A 395 -2.34 51.91 15.63
CA VAL A 395 -1.43 52.53 14.63
C VAL A 395 -2.19 53.46 13.69
N LYS A 396 -3.37 53.06 13.18
CA LYS A 396 -4.23 53.92 12.35
C LYS A 396 -4.73 55.15 13.11
N GLN A 397 -5.13 55.01 14.36
CA GLN A 397 -5.58 56.17 15.18
C GLN A 397 -4.45 57.13 15.49
N ASN A 398 -3.23 56.67 15.70
CA ASN A 398 -2.06 57.50 15.92
C ASN A 398 -1.64 58.23 14.64
N GLN A 399 -1.73 57.59 13.45
CA GLN A 399 -1.49 58.23 12.16
C GLN A 399 -2.53 59.33 11.83
N ILE A 400 -3.82 59.11 12.20
CA ILE A 400 -4.87 60.12 12.01
C ILE A 400 -4.68 61.29 12.98
N LYS A 401 -4.21 61.04 14.21
CA LYS A 401 -3.90 62.12 15.17
C LYS A 401 -2.69 62.91 14.78
N SER A 402 -1.65 62.31 14.21
CA SER A 402 -0.46 63.04 13.72
C SER A 402 -0.71 63.87 12.45
N GLN A 403 -1.74 63.50 11.66
CA GLN A 403 -2.14 64.28 10.47
C GLN A 403 -3.11 65.44 10.81
N LYS A 404 -3.65 65.49 12.02
CA LYS A 404 -4.56 66.55 12.45
C LYS A 404 -3.94 67.68 13.28
N SER A 405 -2.62 67.74 13.39
CA SER A 405 -1.91 68.86 14.01
C SER A 405 -0.88 69.43 13.04
N PRO A 406 -1.32 70.35 12.17
CA PRO A 406 -0.67 71.65 12.05
C PRO A 406 -1.70 72.70 11.80
N GLU A 407 -1.91 73.65 12.67
CA GLU A 407 -2.34 75.01 12.40
C GLU A 407 -2.56 75.72 13.72
N LYS A 408 -1.44 76.04 14.38
CA LYS A 408 -1.42 77.08 15.39
C LYS A 408 0.02 77.61 15.54
N TYR A 409 0.49 78.34 14.53
CA TYR A 409 1.56 79.28 14.64
C TYR A 409 1.69 80.10 13.31
N LEU A 410 0.71 80.96 13.10
CA LEU A 410 0.87 82.12 12.21
C LEU A 410 -0.19 83.18 12.62
N ARG A 411 0.11 83.91 13.69
CA ARG A 411 -0.35 85.26 13.96
C ARG A 411 0.52 85.79 15.07
N GLN A 412 1.57 86.50 14.70
CA GLN A 412 2.00 87.80 15.17
C GLN A 412 3.06 88.34 14.24
#